data_8b4abf8ffc579590571f5a56f10bff8b
#
_entry.id   8b4abf8ffc579590571f5a56f10bff8b
#
_cell.length_a   1.000
_cell.length_b   1.000
_cell.length_c   1.000
_cell.angle_alpha   90.00
_cell.angle_beta   90.00
_cell.angle_gamma   90.00
#
_symmetry.space_group_name_H-M   'P 1'
#
loop_
_entity.id
_entity.type
_entity.pdbx_description
1 polymer ?
#
loop_
_entity_poly.entity_id
_entity_poly.type
_entity_poly.pdbx_seq_one_letter_code
_entity_poly.pdbx_strand_id
1 'polypeptide(L)' 'MPDERKNDRYALRRDAAGWTCYVIWTGEPAQVGGVAQTGLSEDDARHIAQLLNTQSRMGDSSMRKG' A
#
# COMPACT_ATOMS: atom_id res chain seq x y z
N MET A 1 -20.17 1.50 11.93
CA MET A 1 -19.71 0.64 10.93
C MET A 1 -18.21 0.77 10.72
N PRO A 2 -17.50 -0.27 10.92
CA PRO A 2 -16.06 -0.17 10.76
C PRO A 2 -15.69 0.14 9.33
N ASP A 3 -14.74 0.99 9.22
CA ASP A 3 -14.22 1.36 7.92
C ASP A 3 -13.02 0.49 7.65
N GLU A 4 -13.12 -0.39 6.69
CA GLU A 4 -12.02 -1.28 6.38
C GLU A 4 -10.77 -0.53 6.00
N ARG A 5 -10.94 0.69 5.54
CA ARG A 5 -9.79 1.48 5.16
C ARG A 5 -8.89 1.81 6.32
N LYS A 6 -9.43 1.79 7.53
CA LYS A 6 -8.61 2.08 8.69
C LYS A 6 -7.49 1.07 8.86
N ASN A 7 -7.68 -0.12 8.34
CA ASN A 7 -6.68 -1.16 8.46
C ASN A 7 -5.66 -1.13 7.33
N ASP A 8 -5.93 -0.35 6.31
CA ASP A 8 -5.03 -0.27 5.18
C ASP A 8 -3.94 0.74 5.45
N ARG A 9 -2.74 0.42 5.03
CA ARG A 9 -1.63 1.35 5.10
C ARG A 9 -1.33 1.97 3.76
N TYR A 10 -1.78 1.36 2.70
CA TYR A 10 -1.42 1.75 1.35
C TYR A 10 -2.66 2.03 0.55
N ALA A 11 -2.59 3.06 -0.28
CA ALA A 11 -3.67 3.40 -1.15
C ALA A 11 -3.10 3.77 -2.51
N LEU A 12 -3.97 4.05 -3.45
CA LEU A 12 -3.59 4.39 -4.80
C LEU A 12 -4.01 5.80 -5.14
N ARG A 13 -3.22 6.44 -5.98
CA ARG A 13 -3.64 7.70 -6.55
C ARG A 13 -3.10 7.79 -7.95
N ARG A 14 -3.76 8.59 -8.76
CA ARG A 14 -3.36 8.76 -10.14
C ARG A 14 -2.51 10.00 -10.30
N ASP A 15 -1.37 9.82 -10.94
CA ASP A 15 -0.44 10.90 -11.22
C ASP A 15 -0.27 11.09 -12.70
N ALA A 16 0.46 12.15 -13.06
CA ALA A 16 0.76 12.42 -14.45
C ALA A 16 1.54 11.26 -15.08
N ALA A 17 2.38 10.60 -14.31
CA ALA A 17 3.21 9.51 -14.81
C ALA A 17 2.50 8.16 -14.77
N GLY A 18 1.32 8.10 -14.19
CA GLY A 18 0.59 6.84 -14.03
C GLY A 18 0.00 6.75 -12.65
N TRP A 19 -0.02 5.55 -12.10
CA TRP A 19 -0.57 5.33 -10.77
C TRP A 19 0.54 5.19 -9.75
N THR A 20 0.28 5.64 -8.55
CA THR A 20 1.22 5.55 -7.45
C THR A 20 0.59 4.84 -6.28
N CYS A 21 1.30 3.86 -5.74
CA CYS A 21 0.91 3.24 -4.48
C CYS A 21 1.63 4.01 -3.38
N TYR A 22 0.88 4.55 -2.43
CA TYR A 22 1.48 5.42 -1.43
C TYR A 22 1.06 5.00 -0.02
N VAL A 23 1.86 5.43 0.94
CA VAL A 23 1.59 5.16 2.34
C VAL A 23 0.62 6.22 2.84
N ILE A 24 -0.53 5.78 3.34
CA ILE A 24 -1.59 6.70 3.75
C ILE A 24 -1.10 7.65 4.84
N TRP A 25 -0.30 7.15 5.75
CA TRP A 25 0.13 7.93 6.90
C TRP A 25 1.07 9.06 6.55
N THR A 26 1.94 8.85 5.58
CA THR A 26 2.95 9.83 5.22
C THR A 26 2.65 10.53 3.91
N GLY A 27 1.83 9.93 3.08
CA GLY A 27 1.55 10.46 1.76
C GLY A 27 2.66 10.21 0.76
N GLU A 28 3.70 9.50 1.14
CA GLU A 28 4.84 9.26 0.28
C GLU A 28 4.67 7.95 -0.47
N PRO A 29 5.30 7.81 -1.63
CA PRO A 29 5.21 6.57 -2.39
C PRO A 29 5.74 5.40 -1.57
N ALA A 30 5.05 4.28 -1.67
CA ALA A 30 5.53 3.05 -1.05
C ALA A 30 6.79 2.59 -1.76
N GLN A 31 7.64 1.88 -1.04
CA GLN A 31 8.86 1.36 -1.62
C GLN A 31 8.90 -0.15 -1.45
N VAL A 32 9.27 -0.83 -2.51
CA VAL A 32 9.43 -2.27 -2.49
C VAL A 32 10.83 -2.56 -2.99
N GLY A 33 11.63 -3.17 -2.11
CA GLY A 33 13.01 -3.44 -2.48
C GLY A 33 13.80 -2.20 -2.77
N GLY A 34 13.45 -1.07 -2.14
CA GLY A 34 14.13 0.19 -2.39
C GLY A 34 13.65 0.94 -3.61
N VAL A 35 12.61 0.44 -4.27
CA VAL A 35 12.10 1.08 -5.48
C VAL A 35 10.74 1.70 -5.18
N ALA A 36 10.61 2.99 -5.46
CA ALA A 36 9.36 3.69 -5.26
C ALA A 36 8.30 3.19 -6.25
N GLN A 37 7.09 2.97 -5.77
CA GLN A 37 6.03 2.39 -6.57
C GLN A 37 5.24 3.50 -7.25
N THR A 38 5.82 4.08 -8.28
CA THR A 38 5.22 5.16 -9.05
C THR A 38 5.22 4.80 -10.53
N GLY A 39 4.44 5.54 -11.31
CA GLY A 39 4.40 5.29 -12.75
C GLY A 39 3.86 3.93 -13.11
N LEU A 40 2.96 3.40 -12.33
CA LEU A 40 2.44 2.05 -12.52
C LEU A 40 1.15 2.09 -13.34
N SER A 41 0.81 0.96 -13.95
CA SER A 41 -0.52 0.79 -14.49
C SER A 41 -1.50 0.65 -13.34
N GLU A 42 -2.77 0.86 -13.62
CA GLU A 42 -3.78 0.75 -12.58
C GLU A 42 -3.78 -0.66 -11.99
N ASP A 43 -3.69 -1.67 -12.85
CA ASP A 43 -3.71 -3.04 -12.37
C ASP A 43 -2.50 -3.35 -11.50
N ASP A 44 -1.34 -2.90 -11.91
CA ASP A 44 -0.14 -3.13 -11.12
C ASP A 44 -0.21 -2.42 -9.78
N ALA A 45 -0.66 -1.18 -9.78
CA ALA A 45 -0.75 -0.41 -8.56
C ALA A 45 -1.73 -1.06 -7.59
N ARG A 46 -2.86 -1.51 -8.11
CA ARG A 46 -3.86 -2.17 -7.29
C ARG A 46 -3.32 -3.45 -6.69
N HIS A 47 -2.62 -4.22 -7.50
CA HIS A 47 -2.04 -5.47 -7.04
C HIS A 47 -1.02 -5.24 -5.94
N ILE A 48 -0.16 -4.26 -6.13
CA ILE A 48 0.88 -3.96 -5.17
C ILE A 48 0.28 -3.47 -3.85
N ALA A 49 -0.70 -2.57 -3.93
CA ALA A 49 -1.34 -2.07 -2.72
C ALA A 49 -1.99 -3.21 -1.94
N GLN A 50 -2.66 -4.11 -2.66
CA GLN A 50 -3.31 -5.22 -2.02
C GLN A 50 -2.29 -6.14 -1.35
N LEU A 51 -1.21 -6.41 -2.03
CA LEU A 51 -0.16 -7.27 -1.50
C LEU A 51 0.46 -6.65 -0.25
N LEU A 52 0.80 -5.38 -0.32
CA LEU A 52 1.44 -4.71 0.81
C LEU A 52 0.50 -4.61 2.00
N ASN A 53 -0.76 -4.32 1.77
CA ASN A 53 -1.73 -4.27 2.86
C ASN A 53 -1.87 -5.63 3.52
N THR A 54 -1.89 -6.68 2.72
CA THR A 54 -1.99 -8.03 3.26
C THR A 54 -0.78 -8.37 4.11
N GLN A 55 0.41 -8.06 3.62
CA GLN A 55 1.62 -8.33 4.37
C GLN A 55 1.67 -7.54 5.66
N SER A 56 1.23 -6.30 5.61
CA SER A 56 1.22 -5.47 6.80
C SER A 56 0.33 -6.08 7.88
N ARG A 57 -0.84 -6.55 7.48
CA ARG A 57 -1.76 -7.16 8.43
C ARG A 57 -1.20 -8.43 9.01
N MET A 58 -0.59 -9.24 8.18
CA MET A 58 -0.01 -10.49 8.64
C MET A 58 1.14 -10.23 9.61
N GLY A 59 1.94 -9.22 9.31
CA GLY A 59 3.02 -8.85 10.19
C GLY A 59 2.53 -8.43 11.55
N ASP A 60 1.47 -7.63 11.58
CA ASP A 60 0.89 -7.18 12.84
C ASP A 60 0.39 -8.37 13.64
N SER A 61 -0.25 -9.30 13.00
CA SER A 61 -0.73 -10.47 13.67
C SER A 61 0.40 -11.27 14.29
N SER A 62 1.47 -11.43 13.54
CA SER A 62 2.63 -12.15 14.04
C SER A 62 3.21 -11.49 15.27
N MET A 63 3.32 -10.20 15.23
CA MET A 63 3.88 -9.47 16.35
C MET A 63 3.03 -9.62 17.58
N ARG A 64 1.73 -9.65 17.40
CA ARG A 64 0.85 -9.75 18.52
C ARG A 64 0.99 -11.07 19.24
N LYS A 65 1.28 -12.09 18.49
CA LYS A 65 1.47 -13.38 19.11
C LYS A 65 2.74 -13.46 19.91
N GLY A 66 3.72 -12.80 19.44
CA GLY A 66 4.99 -12.78 20.11
C GLY A 66 4.91 -12.18 21.44
#